data_fdacdb833648100a516ead8a9e19188d
#
_entry.id   fdacdb833648100a516ead8a9e19188d
#
_cell.length_a   1.000
_cell.length_b   1.000
_cell.length_c   1.000
_cell.angle_alpha   90.00
_cell.angle_beta   90.00
_cell.angle_gamma   90.00
#
_symmetry.space_group_name_H-M   'P 1'
#
loop_
_entity.id
_entity.type
_entity.pdbx_description
1 polymer ?
#
loop_
_entity_poly.entity_id
_entity_poly.type
_entity_poly.pdbx_seq_one_letter_code
_entity_poly.pdbx_strand_id
1 'polypeptide(L)'
;MYSLPQSYNQTSKCKRCISSNAYGFQSKSSLIEVINAILYKLKTGCQWEYLPVKELFSGKVLKYGAVFHHYNKWSKKGEWKSLWLQLLDKHRSELDMSSVDLDGSHTPAIRGGEEVGYQGRKKRKMTNALYLTDRKGLPLAMSVPKSGEHHDTHNIVAVMQNMMEDMAKANIRTDGLFLNADAGFDCAALRSVLKSYGIVSNICINKRNGTTNDSIVLDELLYRERYSIERTNAWMDSFRTILNRFDTTLRNWESWNYIAFSVMLLRKCARKRKV
;
A
#
# COMPACT_ATOMS: atom_id res chain seq x y z
N MET A 1 -5.33 7.70 -26.79
CA MET A 1 -4.04 8.32 -26.39
C MET A 1 -4.22 8.84 -24.97
N TYR A 2 -3.77 8.09 -23.95
CA TYR A 2 -3.89 8.54 -22.55
C TYR A 2 -2.66 9.39 -22.25
N SER A 3 -2.75 10.70 -22.46
CA SER A 3 -1.78 11.65 -21.95
C SER A 3 -1.86 11.65 -20.42
N LEU A 4 -0.80 11.20 -19.75
CA LEU A 4 -0.63 11.45 -18.30
C LEU A 4 -0.64 12.97 -18.10
N PRO A 5 -1.30 13.48 -17.06
CA PRO A 5 -1.38 14.92 -16.82
C PRO A 5 0.03 15.51 -16.72
N GLN A 6 0.28 16.66 -17.36
CA GLN A 6 1.54 17.40 -17.36
C GLN A 6 2.04 17.83 -15.96
N SER A 7 1.27 17.57 -14.91
CA SER A 7 1.63 17.85 -13.51
C SER A 7 2.75 16.97 -12.93
N TYR A 8 3.26 15.99 -13.68
CA TYR A 8 4.38 15.14 -13.25
C TYR A 8 5.76 15.82 -13.34
N ASN A 9 5.85 17.07 -13.79
CA ASN A 9 7.13 17.83 -13.85
C ASN A 9 7.74 18.19 -12.47
N GLN A 10 7.14 17.78 -11.36
CA GLN A 10 7.77 17.91 -10.02
C GLN A 10 8.78 16.80 -9.68
N THR A 11 9.13 15.96 -10.62
CA THR A 11 10.08 14.87 -10.47
C THR A 11 11.54 15.29 -10.28
N SER A 12 11.88 16.57 -10.37
CA SER A 12 13.26 17.06 -10.07
C SER A 12 13.69 16.79 -8.62
N LYS A 13 12.74 16.71 -7.68
CA LYS A 13 13.01 16.33 -6.27
C LYS A 13 13.04 14.81 -6.06
N CYS A 14 12.36 14.02 -6.88
CA CYS A 14 12.40 12.55 -6.81
C CYS A 14 13.76 11.96 -7.21
N LYS A 15 14.59 12.70 -7.98
CA LYS A 15 15.95 12.27 -8.34
C LYS A 15 16.87 12.05 -7.14
N ARG A 16 16.61 12.66 -5.98
CA ARG A 16 17.40 12.47 -4.75
C ARG A 16 16.95 11.27 -3.92
N CYS A 17 15.71 10.82 -4.10
CA CYS A 17 15.13 9.73 -3.31
C CYS A 17 15.49 8.34 -3.86
N ILE A 18 15.78 8.24 -5.16
CA ILE A 18 16.18 6.98 -5.79
C ILE A 18 17.68 7.03 -6.00
N SER A 19 18.44 6.26 -5.20
CA SER A 19 19.90 6.27 -5.23
C SER A 19 20.45 6.00 -6.63
N SER A 20 21.01 7.02 -7.28
CA SER A 20 21.96 6.82 -8.36
C SER A 20 23.29 6.47 -7.72
N ASN A 21 23.79 5.25 -7.91
CA ASN A 21 25.14 4.93 -7.47
C ASN A 21 26.12 5.89 -8.16
N ALA A 22 26.98 6.56 -7.38
CA ALA A 22 28.05 7.38 -7.90
C ALA A 22 29.08 6.56 -8.72
N TYR A 23 29.10 5.24 -8.50
CA TYR A 23 29.95 4.27 -9.20
C TYR A 23 29.07 3.23 -9.90
N GLY A 24 29.19 3.09 -11.21
CA GLY A 24 28.48 2.09 -12.01
C GLY A 24 27.96 2.62 -13.35
N PHE A 25 27.41 1.73 -14.17
CA PHE A 25 26.79 2.08 -15.44
C PHE A 25 25.62 3.05 -15.20
N GLN A 26 25.78 4.28 -15.63
CA GLN A 26 24.67 5.23 -15.65
C GLN A 26 23.71 4.88 -16.80
N SER A 27 22.40 4.87 -16.49
CA SER A 27 21.39 4.70 -17.53
C SER A 27 21.49 5.83 -18.56
N LYS A 28 21.61 5.48 -19.83
CA LYS A 28 21.59 6.45 -20.94
C LYS A 28 20.19 7.02 -21.21
N SER A 29 19.15 6.45 -20.57
CA SER A 29 17.77 6.90 -20.68
C SER A 29 17.35 7.67 -19.45
N SER A 30 16.39 8.58 -19.60
CA SER A 30 15.85 9.36 -18.50
C SER A 30 15.24 8.45 -17.42
N LEU A 31 15.62 8.64 -16.14
CA LEU A 31 14.99 7.93 -15.03
C LEU A 31 13.48 8.20 -14.92
N ILE A 32 13.04 9.37 -15.37
CA ILE A 32 11.60 9.73 -15.41
C ILE A 32 10.87 8.80 -16.37
N GLU A 33 11.43 8.54 -17.55
CA GLU A 33 10.84 7.63 -18.54
C GLU A 33 10.81 6.19 -18.02
N VAL A 34 11.87 5.75 -17.32
CA VAL A 34 11.88 4.43 -16.65
C VAL A 34 10.77 4.34 -15.62
N ILE A 35 10.59 5.36 -14.76
CA ILE A 35 9.50 5.41 -13.77
C ILE A 35 8.15 5.41 -14.48
N ASN A 36 7.96 6.19 -15.54
CA ASN A 36 6.72 6.21 -16.32
C ASN A 36 6.40 4.84 -16.93
N ALA A 37 7.39 4.11 -17.40
CA ALA A 37 7.22 2.76 -17.92
C ALA A 37 6.79 1.78 -16.80
N ILE A 38 7.35 1.90 -15.59
CA ILE A 38 6.93 1.12 -14.42
C ILE A 38 5.49 1.49 -14.02
N LEU A 39 5.13 2.78 -14.00
CA LEU A 39 3.77 3.24 -13.72
C LEU A 39 2.76 2.79 -14.78
N TYR A 40 3.17 2.75 -16.04
CA TYR A 40 2.34 2.19 -17.11
C TYR A 40 2.01 0.71 -16.84
N LYS A 41 3.04 -0.10 -16.51
CA LYS A 41 2.81 -1.49 -16.13
C LYS A 41 1.93 -1.62 -14.89
N LEU A 42 2.17 -0.85 -13.83
CA LEU A 42 1.32 -0.85 -12.64
C LEU A 42 -0.15 -0.65 -13.01
N LYS A 43 -0.44 0.33 -13.86
CA LYS A 43 -1.81 0.69 -14.24
C LYS A 43 -2.46 -0.33 -15.14
N THR A 44 -1.73 -0.85 -16.15
CA THR A 44 -2.30 -1.72 -17.20
C THR A 44 -2.22 -3.20 -16.87
N GLY A 45 -1.28 -3.61 -16.01
CA GLY A 45 -1.01 -5.02 -15.70
C GLY A 45 -0.38 -5.79 -16.87
N CYS A 46 0.05 -5.12 -17.96
CA CYS A 46 0.66 -5.80 -19.11
C CYS A 46 1.87 -6.65 -18.68
N GLN A 47 2.16 -7.72 -19.40
CA GLN A 47 3.41 -8.46 -19.18
C GLN A 47 4.60 -7.57 -19.53
N TRP A 48 5.77 -7.81 -18.93
CA TRP A 48 6.96 -6.98 -19.16
C TRP A 48 7.35 -6.93 -20.63
N GLU A 49 7.24 -8.04 -21.34
CA GLU A 49 7.58 -8.16 -22.75
C GLU A 49 6.66 -7.34 -23.67
N TYR A 50 5.43 -7.07 -23.23
CA TYR A 50 4.45 -6.25 -23.95
C TYR A 50 4.45 -4.78 -23.52
N LEU A 51 5.46 -4.36 -22.77
CA LEU A 51 5.61 -2.95 -22.41
C LEU A 51 5.89 -2.13 -23.67
N PRO A 52 5.09 -1.10 -24.00
CA PRO A 52 5.26 -0.30 -25.22
C PRO A 52 6.44 0.67 -25.09
N VAL A 53 7.65 0.11 -25.04
CA VAL A 53 8.87 0.88 -24.75
C VAL A 53 9.18 1.94 -25.81
N LYS A 54 8.79 1.72 -27.09
CA LYS A 54 9.02 2.69 -28.16
C LYS A 54 8.21 3.98 -27.97
N GLU A 55 7.01 3.87 -27.40
CA GLU A 55 6.10 4.98 -27.14
C GLU A 55 6.40 5.68 -25.79
N LEU A 56 7.06 4.97 -24.88
CA LEU A 56 7.32 5.46 -23.52
C LEU A 56 8.66 6.21 -23.38
N PHE A 57 9.56 6.07 -24.35
CA PHE A 57 10.89 6.69 -24.34
C PHE A 57 11.03 7.64 -25.53
N SER A 58 11.38 8.90 -25.24
CA SER A 58 11.61 9.92 -26.27
C SER A 58 13.07 9.94 -26.78
N GLY A 59 13.99 9.46 -25.97
CA GLY A 59 15.42 9.38 -26.28
C GLY A 59 15.87 7.96 -26.57
N LYS A 60 16.92 7.52 -25.90
CA LYS A 60 17.39 6.14 -26.02
C LYS A 60 16.39 5.16 -25.44
N VAL A 61 15.78 4.35 -26.28
CA VAL A 61 14.79 3.34 -25.90
C VAL A 61 15.47 2.20 -25.14
N LEU A 62 15.00 1.92 -23.93
CA LEU A 62 15.40 0.73 -23.17
C LEU A 62 14.56 -0.48 -23.58
N LYS A 63 15.17 -1.66 -23.61
CA LYS A 63 14.42 -2.91 -23.70
C LYS A 63 13.62 -3.12 -22.40
N TYR A 64 12.49 -3.79 -22.48
CA TYR A 64 11.64 -4.10 -21.31
C TYR A 64 12.41 -4.76 -20.16
N GLY A 65 13.38 -5.63 -20.47
CA GLY A 65 14.24 -6.29 -19.48
C GLY A 65 15.10 -5.30 -18.67
N ALA A 66 15.54 -4.18 -19.27
CA ALA A 66 16.26 -3.14 -18.56
C ALA A 66 15.31 -2.34 -17.62
N VAL A 67 14.07 -2.08 -18.04
CA VAL A 67 13.06 -1.46 -17.17
C VAL A 67 12.74 -2.36 -15.98
N PHE A 68 12.53 -3.67 -16.24
CA PHE A 68 12.36 -4.66 -15.17
C PHE A 68 13.56 -4.73 -14.22
N HIS A 69 14.79 -4.65 -14.76
CA HIS A 69 16.00 -4.63 -13.94
C HIS A 69 16.01 -3.44 -12.97
N HIS A 70 15.65 -2.24 -13.43
CA HIS A 70 15.51 -1.06 -12.56
C HIS A 70 14.47 -1.27 -11.48
N TYR A 71 13.27 -1.72 -11.84
CA TYR A 71 12.20 -2.03 -10.90
C TYR A 71 12.66 -3.02 -9.82
N ASN A 72 13.23 -4.17 -10.24
CA ASN A 72 13.67 -5.23 -9.34
C ASN A 72 14.86 -4.80 -8.46
N LYS A 73 15.81 -4.01 -8.99
CA LYS A 73 16.90 -3.41 -8.23
C LYS A 73 16.38 -2.50 -7.11
N TRP A 74 15.43 -1.62 -7.40
CA TRP A 74 14.84 -0.72 -6.41
C TRP A 74 13.96 -1.47 -5.40
N SER A 75 13.26 -2.50 -5.84
CA SER A 75 12.52 -3.40 -4.94
C SER A 75 13.45 -4.12 -3.96
N LYS A 76 14.58 -4.66 -4.45
CA LYS A 76 15.60 -5.31 -3.59
C LYS A 76 16.20 -4.38 -2.55
N LYS A 77 16.32 -3.10 -2.84
CA LYS A 77 16.86 -2.09 -1.94
C LYS A 77 15.82 -1.45 -1.02
N GLY A 78 14.54 -1.81 -1.13
CA GLY A 78 13.46 -1.21 -0.37
C GLY A 78 13.16 0.26 -0.73
N GLU A 79 13.65 0.74 -1.88
CA GLU A 79 13.55 2.14 -2.30
C GLU A 79 12.07 2.58 -2.49
N TRP A 80 11.19 1.67 -2.91
CA TRP A 80 9.76 1.99 -3.09
C TRP A 80 9.05 2.26 -1.77
N LYS A 81 9.36 1.46 -0.73
CA LYS A 81 8.86 1.71 0.63
C LYS A 81 9.44 3.02 1.19
N SER A 82 10.75 3.22 1.03
CA SER A 82 11.42 4.44 1.48
C SER A 82 10.84 5.69 0.81
N LEU A 83 10.62 5.66 -0.51
CA LEU A 83 9.97 6.74 -1.25
C LEU A 83 8.56 7.02 -0.72
N TRP A 84 7.79 5.95 -0.48
CA TRP A 84 6.44 6.07 0.08
C TRP A 84 6.45 6.79 1.43
N LEU A 85 7.30 6.35 2.37
CA LEU A 85 7.39 6.94 3.71
C LEU A 85 7.81 8.41 3.67
N GLN A 86 8.75 8.78 2.78
CA GLN A 86 9.15 10.18 2.58
C GLN A 86 8.01 11.04 1.99
N LEU A 87 7.22 10.49 1.07
CA LEU A 87 6.06 11.18 0.52
C LEU A 87 4.97 11.34 1.58
N LEU A 88 4.77 10.33 2.41
CA LEU A 88 3.79 10.34 3.49
C LEU A 88 4.15 11.41 4.54
N ASP A 89 5.40 11.45 4.99
CA ASP A 89 5.92 12.48 5.89
C ASP A 89 5.74 13.89 5.30
N LYS A 90 6.16 14.08 4.05
CA LYS A 90 6.07 15.37 3.36
C LYS A 90 4.64 15.88 3.22
N HIS A 91 3.67 14.99 3.07
CA HIS A 91 2.27 15.32 2.83
C HIS A 91 1.36 14.98 4.01
N ARG A 92 1.92 14.77 5.21
CA ARG A 92 1.15 14.39 6.41
C ARG A 92 0.05 15.40 6.77
N SER A 93 0.24 16.70 6.48
CA SER A 93 -0.80 17.72 6.68
C SER A 93 -2.02 17.55 5.78
N GLU A 94 -1.93 16.73 4.73
CA GLU A 94 -3.04 16.44 3.81
C GLU A 94 -3.90 15.26 4.27
N LEU A 95 -3.38 14.48 5.22
CA LEU A 95 -4.04 13.32 5.79
C LEU A 95 -5.17 13.75 6.74
N ASP A 96 -6.19 12.93 6.83
CA ASP A 96 -7.28 13.11 7.79
C ASP A 96 -7.14 12.07 8.90
N MET A 97 -6.43 12.47 9.94
CA MET A 97 -6.10 11.60 11.07
C MET A 97 -7.16 11.63 12.19
N SER A 98 -8.40 12.06 11.91
CA SER A 98 -9.49 12.02 12.89
C SER A 98 -9.92 10.58 13.23
N SER A 99 -9.77 9.65 12.30
CA SER A 99 -9.84 8.20 12.53
C SER A 99 -8.99 7.47 11.49
N VAL A 100 -8.68 6.21 11.78
CA VAL A 100 -8.00 5.31 10.84
C VAL A 100 -8.80 4.02 10.72
N ASP A 101 -8.75 3.40 9.54
CA ASP A 101 -9.49 2.18 9.25
C ASP A 101 -8.51 1.05 8.92
N LEU A 102 -8.73 -0.13 9.54
CA LEU A 102 -7.95 -1.35 9.32
C LEU A 102 -8.82 -2.40 8.64
N ASP A 103 -8.32 -2.97 7.55
CA ASP A 103 -9.00 -4.08 6.86
C ASP A 103 -7.99 -5.01 6.17
N GLY A 104 -8.43 -6.24 5.88
CA GLY A 104 -7.66 -7.25 5.18
C GLY A 104 -8.02 -7.31 3.69
N SER A 105 -6.99 -7.40 2.85
CA SER A 105 -7.15 -7.57 1.41
C SER A 105 -6.51 -8.87 0.93
N HIS A 106 -7.33 -9.75 0.40
CA HIS A 106 -6.90 -11.02 -0.18
C HIS A 106 -6.77 -10.90 -1.70
N THR A 107 -5.54 -10.96 -2.20
CA THR A 107 -5.23 -10.87 -3.63
C THR A 107 -4.97 -12.25 -4.23
N PRO A 108 -5.65 -12.62 -5.35
CA PRO A 108 -5.37 -13.86 -6.06
C PRO A 108 -3.92 -13.93 -6.55
N ALA A 109 -3.23 -15.04 -6.23
CA ALA A 109 -1.87 -15.29 -6.68
C ALA A 109 -1.87 -16.30 -7.84
N ILE A 110 -1.72 -15.81 -9.06
CA ILE A 110 -1.95 -16.60 -10.28
C ILE A 110 -0.81 -17.58 -10.56
N ARG A 111 0.44 -17.19 -10.26
CA ARG A 111 1.64 -18.01 -10.52
C ARG A 111 2.17 -18.76 -9.29
N GLY A 112 1.51 -18.63 -8.12
CA GLY A 112 2.09 -19.05 -6.85
C GLY A 112 3.23 -18.14 -6.40
N GLY A 113 4.16 -18.68 -5.60
CA GLY A 113 5.31 -17.94 -5.06
C GLY A 113 5.33 -17.87 -3.53
N GLU A 114 6.13 -16.95 -3.00
CA GLU A 114 6.26 -16.72 -1.56
C GLU A 114 4.92 -16.24 -0.96
N GLU A 115 4.58 -16.70 0.25
CA GLU A 115 3.37 -16.31 0.97
C GLU A 115 2.08 -16.44 0.14
N VAL A 116 1.89 -17.64 -0.42
CA VAL A 116 0.70 -18.02 -1.19
C VAL A 116 0.07 -19.27 -0.60
N GLY A 117 -1.18 -19.15 -0.13
CA GLY A 117 -1.97 -20.25 0.42
C GLY A 117 -3.39 -20.28 -0.09
N TYR A 118 -4.06 -21.43 0.10
CA TYR A 118 -5.42 -21.64 -0.36
C TYR A 118 -6.44 -21.04 0.61
N GLN A 119 -7.18 -20.05 0.13
CA GLN A 119 -8.28 -19.43 0.88
C GLN A 119 -9.58 -20.20 0.61
N GLY A 120 -10.02 -20.99 1.60
CA GLY A 120 -11.17 -21.88 1.45
C GLY A 120 -12.47 -21.16 1.10
N ARG A 121 -12.75 -19.99 1.70
CA ARG A 121 -13.96 -19.21 1.42
C ARG A 121 -13.99 -18.67 -0.01
N LYS A 122 -12.84 -18.26 -0.54
CA LYS A 122 -12.72 -17.71 -1.92
C LYS A 122 -12.32 -18.77 -2.95
N LYS A 123 -12.09 -20.02 -2.52
CA LYS A 123 -11.76 -21.19 -3.33
C LYS A 123 -10.60 -20.97 -4.32
N ARG A 124 -9.56 -20.26 -3.90
CA ARG A 124 -8.38 -19.98 -4.74
C ARG A 124 -7.12 -19.70 -3.90
N LYS A 125 -5.96 -19.81 -4.55
CA LYS A 125 -4.68 -19.43 -3.95
C LYS A 125 -4.57 -17.92 -3.88
N MET A 126 -4.23 -17.38 -2.71
CA MET A 126 -4.22 -15.96 -2.42
C MET A 126 -3.05 -15.57 -1.52
N THR A 127 -2.72 -14.29 -1.53
CA THR A 127 -1.89 -13.61 -0.54
C THR A 127 -2.77 -12.61 0.20
N ASN A 128 -2.62 -12.54 1.51
CA ASN A 128 -3.34 -11.60 2.37
C ASN A 128 -2.42 -10.49 2.86
N ALA A 129 -2.88 -9.24 2.80
CA ALA A 129 -2.23 -8.09 3.43
C ALA A 129 -3.26 -7.24 4.15
N LEU A 130 -2.89 -6.69 5.31
CA LEU A 130 -3.70 -5.69 5.99
C LEU A 130 -3.30 -4.30 5.52
N TYR A 131 -4.28 -3.43 5.32
CA TYR A 131 -4.10 -2.02 5.03
C TYR A 131 -4.63 -1.19 6.18
N LEU A 132 -3.84 -0.18 6.57
CA LEU A 132 -4.27 0.89 7.46
C LEU A 132 -4.42 2.15 6.63
N THR A 133 -5.56 2.83 6.75
CA THR A 133 -5.86 4.03 5.97
C THR A 133 -6.29 5.18 6.86
N ASP A 134 -6.14 6.41 6.37
CA ASP A 134 -6.75 7.58 6.98
C ASP A 134 -8.26 7.59 6.75
N ARG A 135 -9.00 8.47 7.42
CA ARG A 135 -10.46 8.62 7.27
C ARG A 135 -10.92 8.84 5.83
N LYS A 136 -10.06 9.35 4.95
CA LYS A 136 -10.37 9.57 3.52
C LYS A 136 -9.99 8.39 2.64
N GLY A 137 -9.47 7.31 3.23
CA GLY A 137 -9.06 6.11 2.52
C GLY A 137 -7.67 6.22 1.88
N LEU A 138 -6.82 7.16 2.29
CA LEU A 138 -5.44 7.18 1.86
C LEU A 138 -4.64 6.15 2.67
N PRO A 139 -3.90 5.22 2.03
CA PRO A 139 -3.10 4.25 2.77
C PRO A 139 -2.06 4.95 3.65
N LEU A 140 -1.89 4.46 4.88
CA LEU A 140 -0.89 4.90 5.84
C LEU A 140 0.19 3.86 6.04
N ALA A 141 -0.21 2.59 6.12
CA ALA A 141 0.68 1.46 6.29
C ALA A 141 0.09 0.20 5.67
N MET A 142 0.95 -0.77 5.43
CA MET A 142 0.58 -2.11 4.96
C MET A 142 1.35 -3.13 5.79
N SER A 143 0.68 -4.22 6.18
CA SER A 143 1.36 -5.36 6.80
C SER A 143 2.34 -6.02 5.84
N VAL A 144 3.34 -6.71 6.37
CA VAL A 144 4.03 -7.73 5.58
C VAL A 144 2.98 -8.73 5.12
N PRO A 145 2.85 -8.96 3.79
CA PRO A 145 1.86 -9.90 3.29
C PRO A 145 2.14 -11.31 3.77
N LYS A 146 1.07 -12.09 3.94
CA LYS A 146 1.11 -13.47 4.41
C LYS A 146 0.27 -14.39 3.54
N SER A 147 0.44 -15.67 3.70
CA SER A 147 -0.31 -16.70 3.00
C SER A 147 -1.83 -16.52 3.19
N GLY A 148 -2.59 -16.66 2.11
CA GLY A 148 -4.03 -16.38 2.09
C GLY A 148 -4.89 -17.30 2.94
N GLU A 149 -4.36 -18.39 3.47
CA GLU A 149 -5.04 -19.29 4.41
C GLU A 149 -5.14 -18.72 5.82
N HIS A 150 -4.25 -17.77 6.17
CA HIS A 150 -4.26 -17.15 7.49
C HIS A 150 -5.40 -16.14 7.65
N HIS A 151 -5.98 -16.12 8.84
CA HIS A 151 -6.94 -15.09 9.24
C HIS A 151 -6.26 -13.72 9.37
N ASP A 152 -7.04 -12.65 9.24
CA ASP A 152 -6.53 -11.27 9.33
C ASP A 152 -5.88 -10.97 10.68
N THR A 153 -6.36 -11.59 11.76
CA THR A 153 -5.79 -11.47 13.11
C THR A 153 -4.56 -12.36 13.38
N HIS A 154 -4.09 -13.14 12.39
CA HIS A 154 -2.89 -13.96 12.57
C HIS A 154 -1.65 -13.08 12.79
N ASN A 155 -0.93 -13.32 13.91
CA ASN A 155 0.22 -12.52 14.36
C ASN A 155 -0.07 -11.02 14.45
N ILE A 156 -1.30 -10.62 14.82
CA ILE A 156 -1.77 -9.24 14.75
C ILE A 156 -0.91 -8.26 15.58
N VAL A 157 -0.33 -8.70 16.69
CA VAL A 157 0.54 -7.86 17.52
C VAL A 157 1.77 -7.42 16.74
N ALA A 158 2.52 -8.35 16.16
CA ALA A 158 3.71 -8.05 15.36
C ALA A 158 3.35 -7.24 14.10
N VAL A 159 2.21 -7.53 13.48
CA VAL A 159 1.69 -6.77 12.34
C VAL A 159 1.46 -5.31 12.71
N MET A 160 0.75 -5.07 13.81
CA MET A 160 0.47 -3.70 14.27
C MET A 160 1.75 -2.96 14.68
N GLN A 161 2.68 -3.63 15.38
CA GLN A 161 3.97 -3.03 15.72
C GLN A 161 4.71 -2.54 14.46
N ASN A 162 4.83 -3.37 13.43
CA ASN A 162 5.48 -2.99 12.18
C ASN A 162 4.76 -1.81 11.48
N MET A 163 3.43 -1.80 11.49
CA MET A 163 2.66 -0.68 10.91
C MET A 163 2.87 0.62 11.68
N MET A 164 2.90 0.56 13.03
CA MET A 164 3.17 1.73 13.87
C MET A 164 4.60 2.25 13.69
N GLU A 165 5.59 1.36 13.51
CA GLU A 165 6.95 1.77 13.15
C GLU A 165 7.01 2.51 11.81
N ASP A 166 6.27 2.06 10.80
CA ASP A 166 6.20 2.75 9.51
C ASP A 166 5.54 4.12 9.64
N MET A 167 4.47 4.24 10.43
CA MET A 167 3.86 5.53 10.74
C MET A 167 4.82 6.46 11.49
N ALA A 168 5.56 5.94 12.46
CA ALA A 168 6.58 6.71 13.19
C ALA A 168 7.70 7.22 12.27
N LYS A 169 8.19 6.38 11.33
CA LYS A 169 9.16 6.79 10.30
C LYS A 169 8.63 7.91 9.38
N ALA A 170 7.32 8.00 9.22
CA ALA A 170 6.65 9.07 8.47
C ALA A 170 6.22 10.24 9.37
N ASN A 171 6.70 10.31 10.62
CA ASN A 171 6.36 11.33 11.61
C ASN A 171 4.85 11.50 11.85
N ILE A 172 4.09 10.41 11.77
CA ILE A 172 2.66 10.39 12.06
C ILE A 172 2.46 9.97 13.52
N ARG A 173 1.77 10.82 14.27
CA ARG A 173 1.42 10.55 15.67
C ARG A 173 0.23 9.60 15.73
N THR A 174 0.25 8.69 16.68
CA THR A 174 -0.80 7.69 16.89
C THR A 174 -1.61 7.92 18.14
N ASP A 175 -1.09 8.68 19.09
CA ASP A 175 -1.74 8.95 20.36
C ASP A 175 -3.07 9.67 20.19
N GLY A 176 -4.13 9.12 20.78
CA GLY A 176 -5.50 9.65 20.67
C GLY A 176 -6.23 9.29 19.38
N LEU A 177 -5.64 8.53 18.45
CA LEU A 177 -6.33 8.09 17.25
C LEU A 177 -7.42 7.07 17.57
N PHE A 178 -8.53 7.14 16.82
CA PHE A 178 -9.55 6.09 16.77
C PHE A 178 -9.24 5.13 15.63
N LEU A 179 -9.15 3.83 15.93
CA LEU A 179 -8.99 2.80 14.90
C LEU A 179 -10.29 2.01 14.76
N ASN A 180 -10.86 2.08 13.57
CA ASN A 180 -12.02 1.29 13.19
C ASN A 180 -11.56 -0.01 12.50
N ALA A 181 -12.18 -1.13 12.85
CA ALA A 181 -12.04 -2.40 12.14
C ALA A 181 -13.33 -3.20 12.28
N ASP A 182 -13.53 -4.21 11.42
CA ASP A 182 -14.71 -5.04 11.51
C ASP A 182 -14.67 -5.99 12.73
N ALA A 183 -15.80 -6.64 13.05
CA ALA A 183 -15.90 -7.55 14.17
C ALA A 183 -14.97 -8.77 14.07
N GLY A 184 -14.45 -9.08 12.88
CA GLY A 184 -13.46 -10.13 12.68
C GLY A 184 -12.12 -9.82 13.33
N PHE A 185 -11.84 -8.54 13.60
CA PHE A 185 -10.65 -8.06 14.30
C PHE A 185 -10.82 -8.00 15.83
N ASP A 186 -12.00 -8.34 16.37
CA ASP A 186 -12.24 -8.28 17.80
C ASP A 186 -11.48 -9.39 18.54
N CYS A 187 -10.29 -9.06 18.98
CA CYS A 187 -9.47 -9.91 19.84
C CYS A 187 -8.71 -9.08 20.87
N ALA A 188 -8.49 -9.68 22.05
CA ALA A 188 -7.81 -9.04 23.18
C ALA A 188 -6.39 -8.58 22.83
N ALA A 189 -5.68 -9.36 21.98
CA ALA A 189 -4.32 -9.03 21.55
C ALA A 189 -4.27 -7.73 20.75
N LEU A 190 -5.21 -7.52 19.79
CA LEU A 190 -5.28 -6.27 19.04
C LEU A 190 -5.62 -5.09 19.94
N ARG A 191 -6.64 -5.22 20.79
CA ARG A 191 -7.02 -4.14 21.71
C ARG A 191 -5.87 -3.76 22.66
N SER A 192 -5.12 -4.74 23.16
CA SER A 192 -3.97 -4.51 24.02
C SER A 192 -2.84 -3.76 23.29
N VAL A 193 -2.48 -4.17 22.10
CA VAL A 193 -1.41 -3.50 21.34
C VAL A 193 -1.83 -2.09 20.90
N LEU A 194 -3.09 -1.85 20.52
CA LEU A 194 -3.58 -0.51 20.20
C LEU A 194 -3.51 0.41 21.42
N LYS A 195 -3.92 -0.08 22.60
CA LYS A 195 -3.83 0.65 23.86
C LYS A 195 -2.39 1.05 24.20
N SER A 196 -1.40 0.20 23.92
CA SER A 196 0.01 0.51 24.16
C SER A 196 0.55 1.65 23.29
N TYR A 197 -0.09 1.92 22.15
CA TYR A 197 0.20 3.06 21.25
C TYR A 197 -0.72 4.27 21.46
N GLY A 198 -1.53 4.28 22.52
CA GLY A 198 -2.48 5.35 22.79
C GLY A 198 -3.66 5.40 21.79
N ILE A 199 -3.91 4.32 21.05
CA ILE A 199 -4.97 4.24 20.04
C ILE A 199 -6.24 3.70 20.69
N VAL A 200 -7.36 4.39 20.46
CA VAL A 200 -8.69 3.97 20.89
C VAL A 200 -9.24 2.96 19.89
N SER A 201 -9.50 1.73 20.35
CA SER A 201 -10.04 0.68 19.50
C SER A 201 -11.55 0.83 19.33
N ASN A 202 -12.02 1.24 18.16
CA ASN A 202 -13.43 1.34 17.78
C ASN A 202 -13.84 0.13 16.94
N ILE A 203 -13.87 -1.05 17.57
CA ILE A 203 -14.08 -2.35 16.93
C ILE A 203 -15.34 -2.97 17.51
N CYS A 204 -16.29 -3.37 16.64
CA CYS A 204 -17.50 -4.08 17.06
C CYS A 204 -17.15 -5.37 17.80
N ILE A 205 -17.95 -5.68 18.83
CA ILE A 205 -17.84 -6.95 19.55
C ILE A 205 -18.23 -8.09 18.61
N ASN A 206 -17.39 -9.11 18.54
CA ASN A 206 -17.69 -10.32 17.81
C ASN A 206 -18.57 -11.25 18.68
N LYS A 207 -19.85 -11.30 18.40
CA LYS A 207 -20.83 -12.12 19.12
C LYS A 207 -20.44 -13.62 19.19
N ARG A 208 -19.58 -14.09 18.29
CA ARG A 208 -19.11 -15.49 18.28
C ARG A 208 -18.08 -15.77 19.37
N ASN A 209 -17.43 -14.74 19.94
CA ASN A 209 -16.44 -14.91 20.99
C ASN A 209 -17.07 -15.17 22.38
N GLY A 210 -18.39 -15.14 22.51
CA GLY A 210 -19.12 -15.48 23.74
C GLY A 210 -18.96 -14.50 24.89
N THR A 211 -18.17 -13.44 24.74
CA THR A 211 -17.92 -12.43 25.77
C THR A 211 -18.72 -11.16 25.44
N THR A 212 -19.77 -10.92 26.21
CA THR A 212 -20.40 -9.59 26.32
C THR A 212 -19.56 -8.78 27.31
N ASN A 213 -18.67 -7.95 26.83
CA ASN A 213 -17.92 -7.02 27.68
C ASN A 213 -18.62 -5.66 27.59
N ASP A 214 -19.54 -5.41 28.52
CA ASP A 214 -20.34 -4.17 28.61
C ASP A 214 -19.50 -2.89 28.77
N SER A 215 -18.20 -3.03 29.02
CA SER A 215 -17.27 -1.92 29.14
C SER A 215 -16.70 -1.43 27.79
N ILE A 216 -16.99 -2.10 26.67
CA ILE A 216 -16.49 -1.70 25.37
C ILE A 216 -17.46 -0.67 24.78
N VAL A 217 -17.04 0.58 24.75
CA VAL A 217 -17.78 1.66 24.11
C VAL A 217 -17.45 1.66 22.62
N LEU A 218 -18.46 1.57 21.76
CA LEU A 218 -18.37 1.72 20.32
C LEU A 218 -18.93 3.10 19.94
N ASP A 219 -18.12 3.91 19.27
CA ASP A 219 -18.61 5.10 18.59
C ASP A 219 -19.24 4.69 17.24
N GLU A 220 -20.55 4.61 17.22
CA GLU A 220 -21.31 4.16 16.03
C GLU A 220 -21.16 5.12 14.84
N LEU A 221 -20.99 6.43 15.09
CA LEU A 221 -20.83 7.41 14.02
C LEU A 221 -19.51 7.22 13.31
N LEU A 222 -18.41 7.12 14.06
CA LEU A 222 -17.09 6.81 13.51
C LEU A 222 -17.07 5.42 12.86
N TYR A 223 -17.72 4.43 13.46
CA TYR A 223 -17.77 3.08 12.90
C TYR A 223 -18.47 3.02 11.54
N ARG A 224 -19.53 3.80 11.34
CA ARG A 224 -20.23 3.91 10.03
C ARG A 224 -19.32 4.46 8.94
N GLU A 225 -18.35 5.27 9.28
CA GLU A 225 -17.38 5.85 8.31
C GLU A 225 -16.33 4.86 7.84
N ARG A 226 -16.20 3.68 8.46
CA ARG A 226 -15.27 2.60 8.08
C ARG A 226 -15.36 2.19 6.60
N TYR A 227 -16.48 2.46 5.92
CA TYR A 227 -16.60 2.21 4.49
C TYR A 227 -15.53 2.95 3.65
N SER A 228 -14.77 3.85 4.26
CA SER A 228 -13.67 4.56 3.58
C SER A 228 -12.59 3.61 3.08
N ILE A 229 -12.34 2.50 3.79
CA ILE A 229 -11.37 1.49 3.39
C ILE A 229 -11.83 0.68 2.16
N GLU A 230 -13.13 0.49 1.97
CA GLU A 230 -13.67 -0.14 0.75
C GLU A 230 -13.35 0.71 -0.48
N ARG A 231 -13.34 2.04 -0.31
CA ARG A 231 -12.90 2.99 -1.33
C ARG A 231 -11.42 2.83 -1.66
N THR A 232 -10.60 2.57 -0.64
CA THR A 232 -9.17 2.26 -0.84
C THR A 232 -9.00 0.98 -1.65
N ASN A 233 -9.71 -0.07 -1.30
CA ASN A 233 -9.69 -1.33 -2.03
C ASN A 233 -10.11 -1.11 -3.50
N ALA A 234 -11.18 -0.36 -3.77
CA ALA A 234 -11.59 -0.02 -5.13
C ALA A 234 -10.54 0.80 -5.89
N TRP A 235 -9.83 1.72 -5.23
CA TRP A 235 -8.72 2.45 -5.86
C TRP A 235 -7.53 1.55 -6.16
N MET A 236 -7.19 0.63 -5.25
CA MET A 236 -6.13 -0.36 -5.44
C MET A 236 -6.46 -1.30 -6.61
N ASP A 237 -7.70 -1.75 -6.73
CA ASP A 237 -8.18 -2.60 -7.84
C ASP A 237 -8.09 -1.91 -9.21
N SER A 238 -8.06 -0.58 -9.22
CA SER A 238 -7.83 0.18 -10.46
C SER A 238 -6.41 0.00 -11.03
N PHE A 239 -5.48 -0.52 -10.23
CA PHE A 239 -4.13 -0.89 -10.65
C PHE A 239 -4.08 -2.37 -11.01
N ARG A 240 -4.14 -2.70 -12.29
CA ARG A 240 -4.27 -4.08 -12.78
C ARG A 240 -3.15 -5.03 -12.31
N THR A 241 -1.95 -4.51 -12.05
CA THR A 241 -0.84 -5.31 -11.52
C THR A 241 -1.09 -5.78 -10.08
N ILE A 242 -1.89 -5.04 -9.30
CA ILE A 242 -2.19 -5.37 -7.90
C ILE A 242 -3.44 -6.25 -7.81
N LEU A 243 -4.43 -6.03 -8.67
CA LEU A 243 -5.69 -6.78 -8.69
C LEU A 243 -5.47 -8.30 -8.74
N ASN A 244 -4.44 -8.74 -9.46
CA ASN A 244 -3.98 -10.12 -9.48
C ASN A 244 -2.46 -10.16 -9.34
N ARG A 245 -1.97 -10.93 -8.39
CA ARG A 245 -0.54 -11.10 -8.16
C ARG A 245 0.05 -12.10 -9.15
N PHE A 246 0.95 -11.62 -10.02
CA PHE A 246 1.77 -12.44 -10.92
C PHE A 246 3.22 -12.55 -10.43
N ASP A 247 3.63 -11.69 -9.50
CA ASP A 247 4.98 -11.70 -8.93
C ASP A 247 5.13 -12.88 -7.95
N THR A 248 6.15 -13.71 -8.18
CA THR A 248 6.45 -14.86 -7.33
C THR A 248 7.18 -14.47 -6.04
N THR A 249 7.91 -13.35 -6.06
CA THR A 249 8.57 -12.81 -4.86
C THR A 249 7.69 -11.82 -4.13
N LEU A 250 7.65 -11.95 -2.81
CA LEU A 250 6.85 -11.10 -1.94
C LEU A 250 7.24 -9.63 -2.06
N ARG A 251 8.55 -9.33 -2.00
CA ARG A 251 9.08 -7.96 -2.07
C ARG A 251 8.69 -7.21 -3.35
N ASN A 252 8.58 -7.92 -4.50
CA ASN A 252 8.16 -7.28 -5.75
C ASN A 252 6.68 -6.92 -5.67
N TRP A 253 5.86 -7.82 -5.13
CA TRP A 253 4.44 -7.51 -4.96
C TRP A 253 4.20 -6.39 -3.94
N GLU A 254 4.90 -6.37 -2.81
CA GLU A 254 4.88 -5.24 -1.86
C GLU A 254 5.26 -3.92 -2.52
N SER A 255 6.31 -3.94 -3.36
CA SER A 255 6.77 -2.75 -4.08
C SER A 255 5.69 -2.15 -4.97
N TRP A 256 4.87 -2.96 -5.64
CA TRP A 256 3.73 -2.48 -6.42
C TRP A 256 2.71 -1.75 -5.54
N ASN A 257 2.45 -2.25 -4.34
CA ASN A 257 1.55 -1.59 -3.40
C ASN A 257 2.09 -0.21 -2.98
N TYR A 258 3.37 -0.11 -2.60
CA TYR A 258 3.96 1.19 -2.23
C TYR A 258 3.99 2.18 -3.38
N ILE A 259 4.20 1.74 -4.63
CA ILE A 259 4.10 2.60 -5.81
C ILE A 259 2.65 3.08 -5.98
N ALA A 260 1.66 2.20 -5.83
CA ALA A 260 0.25 2.57 -5.93
C ALA A 260 -0.15 3.57 -4.85
N PHE A 261 0.25 3.37 -3.59
CA PHE A 261 0.04 4.31 -2.49
C PHE A 261 0.62 5.70 -2.81
N SER A 262 1.85 5.73 -3.34
CA SER A 262 2.51 6.97 -3.77
C SER A 262 1.70 7.70 -4.86
N VAL A 263 1.17 6.96 -5.83
CA VAL A 263 0.32 7.54 -6.89
C VAL A 263 -1.00 8.06 -6.33
N MET A 264 -1.63 7.34 -5.40
CA MET A 264 -2.90 7.77 -4.78
C MET A 264 -2.72 9.06 -3.99
N LEU A 265 -1.68 9.15 -3.15
CA LEU A 265 -1.37 10.34 -2.37
C LEU A 265 -1.09 11.54 -3.27
N LEU A 266 -0.20 11.39 -4.26
CA LEU A 266 0.16 12.47 -5.18
C LEU A 266 -1.04 12.98 -6.00
N ARG A 267 -1.95 12.10 -6.42
CA ARG A 267 -3.20 12.48 -7.10
C ARG A 267 -4.11 13.29 -6.20
N LYS A 268 -4.21 12.93 -4.92
CA LYS A 268 -5.02 13.67 -3.94
C LYS A 268 -4.48 15.07 -3.73
N CYS A 269 -3.16 15.17 -3.50
CA CYS A 269 -2.48 16.47 -3.33
C CYS A 269 -2.59 17.37 -4.59
N ALA A 270 -2.50 16.79 -5.79
CA ALA A 270 -2.64 17.53 -7.03
C ALA A 270 -4.05 18.10 -7.26
N ARG A 271 -5.09 17.39 -6.84
CA ARG A 271 -6.49 17.86 -6.95
C ARG A 271 -6.77 19.07 -6.06
N LYS A 272 -6.24 19.08 -4.83
CA LYS A 272 -6.41 20.22 -3.90
C LYS A 272 -5.75 21.52 -4.40
N ARG A 273 -4.71 21.43 -5.23
CA ARG A 273 -4.02 22.63 -5.78
C ARG A 273 -4.75 23.26 -6.98
N LYS A 274 -5.78 22.61 -7.50
CA LYS A 274 -6.58 23.11 -8.64
C LYS A 274 -7.87 23.81 -8.22
N VAL A 275 -8.18 23.79 -6.92
CA VAL A 275 -9.28 24.52 -6.27
C VAL A 275 -8.71 25.72 -5.53
#